data_d366869245ed3d508b5e961b6ff70718
#
_entry.id   d366869245ed3d508b5e961b6ff70718
#
_cell.length_a   1.000
_cell.length_b   1.000
_cell.length_c   1.000
_cell.angle_alpha   90.00
_cell.angle_beta   90.00
_cell.angle_gamma   90.00
#
_symmetry.space_group_name_H-M   'P 1'
#
loop_
_entity.id
_entity.type
_entity.pdbx_description
1 polymer ?
#
loop_
_entity_poly.entity_id
_entity_poly.type
_entity_poly.pdbx_seq_one_letter_code
_entity_poly.pdbx_strand_id
1 'polypeptide(L)'
;AKAERVYRSLSKKISPQACRLVTQAFLTCLPERELHMYRFLRLGYQRGADIIRDLTDDRVHVLWKAVQHLGSEAHLLKGFLRFSDQQGVLVGEIEPKNRVLPLLRPHFCTRYSGEHFLIYDRTHRELLIHQPGRWAILPAEDFAPAPPGQEEVTYRRLWRRFYDTIAIRERENPRCRMTNMPCLLYTSDAADAL
;
A
#
# COMPACT_ATOMS: atom_id res chain seq x y z
N ALA A 1 7.00 19.18 -18.78
CA ALA A 1 6.85 19.54 -20.21
C ALA A 1 6.66 18.34 -21.16
N LYS A 2 7.69 17.54 -21.54
CA LYS A 2 7.50 16.41 -22.50
C LYS A 2 6.69 15.24 -21.91
N ALA A 3 7.02 14.79 -20.70
CA ALA A 3 6.32 13.70 -20.02
C ALA A 3 4.84 14.02 -19.78
N GLU A 4 4.53 15.22 -19.34
CA GLU A 4 3.16 15.66 -19.12
C GLU A 4 2.32 15.66 -20.41
N ARG A 5 2.91 16.08 -21.53
CA ARG A 5 2.26 16.02 -22.84
C ARG A 5 1.95 14.57 -23.27
N VAL A 6 2.90 13.65 -23.04
CA VAL A 6 2.68 12.22 -23.29
C VAL A 6 1.55 11.72 -22.40
N TYR A 7 1.60 11.98 -21.10
CA TYR A 7 0.58 11.55 -20.14
C TYR A 7 -0.84 12.02 -20.52
N ARG A 8 -0.99 13.30 -20.88
CA ARG A 8 -2.27 13.84 -21.37
C ARG A 8 -2.74 13.19 -22.68
N SER A 9 -1.81 12.79 -23.55
CA SER A 9 -2.15 12.12 -24.80
C SER A 9 -2.62 10.68 -24.62
N LEU A 10 -2.20 9.99 -23.55
CA LEU A 10 -2.57 8.60 -23.27
C LEU A 10 -4.07 8.42 -23.14
N SER A 11 -4.71 9.28 -22.34
CA SER A 11 -6.16 9.22 -22.12
C SER A 11 -6.96 9.42 -23.39
N LYS A 12 -6.46 10.28 -24.31
CA LYS A 12 -7.14 10.59 -25.58
C LYS A 12 -6.86 9.58 -26.69
N LYS A 13 -5.62 9.10 -26.79
CA LYS A 13 -5.18 8.25 -27.92
C LYS A 13 -5.32 6.76 -27.62
N ILE A 14 -5.26 6.36 -26.36
CA ILE A 14 -5.43 4.96 -25.97
C ILE A 14 -6.73 4.84 -25.18
N SER A 15 -6.71 5.09 -23.85
CA SER A 15 -7.91 5.12 -23.01
C SER A 15 -7.60 5.66 -21.61
N PRO A 16 -8.62 6.11 -20.85
CA PRO A 16 -8.45 6.43 -19.43
C PRO A 16 -7.99 5.24 -18.59
N GLN A 17 -8.36 4.00 -18.97
CA GLN A 17 -7.92 2.78 -18.31
C GLN A 17 -6.41 2.56 -18.49
N ALA A 18 -5.89 2.78 -19.71
CA ALA A 18 -4.46 2.70 -19.99
C ALA A 18 -3.67 3.71 -19.13
N CYS A 19 -4.19 4.92 -18.99
CA CYS A 19 -3.60 5.94 -18.16
C CYS A 19 -3.52 5.47 -16.69
N ARG A 20 -4.60 4.91 -16.15
CA ARG A 20 -4.61 4.35 -14.80
C ARG A 20 -3.64 3.18 -14.64
N LEU A 21 -3.63 2.25 -15.60
CA LEU A 21 -2.72 1.09 -15.58
C LEU A 21 -1.26 1.55 -15.52
N VAL A 22 -0.86 2.49 -16.35
CA VAL A 22 0.51 3.03 -16.40
C VAL A 22 0.85 3.76 -15.09
N THR A 23 -0.05 4.59 -14.57
CA THR A 23 0.16 5.30 -13.30
C THR A 23 0.35 4.32 -12.13
N GLN A 24 -0.45 3.26 -12.07
CA GLN A 24 -0.32 2.24 -11.03
C GLN A 24 0.90 1.35 -11.24
N ALA A 25 1.23 1.01 -12.50
CA ALA A 25 2.42 0.23 -12.83
C ALA A 25 3.71 0.92 -12.34
N PHE A 26 3.76 2.25 -12.37
CA PHE A 26 4.88 3.02 -11.84
C PHE A 26 5.10 2.83 -10.33
N LEU A 27 4.05 2.48 -9.59
CA LEU A 27 4.09 2.24 -8.15
C LEU A 27 4.50 0.79 -7.79
N THR A 28 4.58 -0.09 -8.78
CA THR A 28 4.90 -1.52 -8.55
C THR A 28 6.38 -1.77 -8.33
N CYS A 29 6.68 -2.88 -7.66
CA CYS A 29 8.04 -3.41 -7.52
C CYS A 29 8.50 -4.25 -8.74
N LEU A 30 7.78 -4.16 -9.87
CA LEU A 30 8.12 -4.91 -11.09
C LEU A 30 9.54 -4.54 -11.56
N PRO A 31 10.45 -5.51 -11.71
CA PRO A 31 11.76 -5.26 -12.32
C PRO A 31 11.59 -4.66 -13.72
N GLU A 32 12.46 -3.72 -14.08
CA GLU A 32 12.42 -3.03 -15.37
C GLU A 32 11.03 -2.46 -15.75
N ARG A 33 10.23 -2.03 -14.76
CA ARG A 33 8.86 -1.53 -14.96
C ARG A 33 8.77 -0.44 -16.02
N GLU A 34 9.78 0.42 -16.11
CA GLU A 34 9.84 1.48 -17.10
C GLU A 34 9.90 0.91 -18.52
N LEU A 35 10.64 -0.19 -18.75
CA LEU A 35 10.70 -0.88 -20.02
C LEU A 35 9.37 -1.55 -20.37
N HIS A 36 8.73 -2.19 -19.39
CA HIS A 36 7.40 -2.80 -19.58
C HIS A 36 6.35 -1.74 -19.90
N MET A 37 6.36 -0.61 -19.17
CA MET A 37 5.49 0.53 -19.45
C MET A 37 5.72 1.09 -20.85
N TYR A 38 6.97 1.25 -21.26
CA TYR A 38 7.32 1.73 -22.60
C TYR A 38 6.80 0.78 -23.70
N ARG A 39 7.00 -0.54 -23.55
CA ARG A 39 6.51 -1.55 -24.50
C ARG A 39 4.99 -1.52 -24.61
N PHE A 40 4.29 -1.42 -23.47
CA PHE A 40 2.85 -1.28 -23.43
C PHE A 40 2.37 0.01 -24.13
N LEU A 41 2.97 1.15 -23.81
CA LEU A 41 2.63 2.43 -24.42
C LEU A 41 2.82 2.41 -25.94
N ARG A 42 3.96 1.88 -26.41
CA ARG A 42 4.25 1.75 -27.84
C ARG A 42 3.17 0.93 -28.57
N LEU A 43 2.76 -0.19 -27.95
CA LEU A 43 1.69 -1.03 -28.48
C LEU A 43 0.33 -0.31 -28.45
N GLY A 44 0.04 0.40 -27.35
CA GLY A 44 -1.20 1.16 -27.19
C GLY A 44 -1.37 2.28 -28.21
N TYR A 45 -0.27 2.96 -28.58
CA TYR A 45 -0.32 3.97 -29.66
C TYR A 45 -0.54 3.35 -31.04
N GLN A 46 -0.22 2.06 -31.25
CA GLN A 46 -0.47 1.36 -32.50
C GLN A 46 -1.88 0.78 -32.60
N ARG A 47 -2.40 0.18 -31.51
CA ARG A 47 -3.68 -0.56 -31.47
C ARG A 47 -4.84 0.23 -30.87
N GLY A 48 -4.58 1.35 -30.18
CA GLY A 48 -5.64 2.13 -29.53
C GLY A 48 -6.16 1.48 -28.25
N ALA A 49 -7.46 1.68 -27.98
CA ALA A 49 -8.11 1.29 -26.72
C ALA A 49 -8.21 -0.23 -26.48
N ASP A 50 -8.25 -1.02 -27.54
CA ASP A 50 -8.48 -2.47 -27.47
C ASP A 50 -7.35 -3.23 -26.78
N ILE A 51 -6.17 -2.63 -26.70
CA ILE A 51 -5.00 -3.23 -26.02
C ILE A 51 -5.30 -3.61 -24.56
N ILE A 52 -6.13 -2.84 -23.86
CA ILE A 52 -6.42 -3.06 -22.42
C ILE A 52 -7.12 -4.41 -22.19
N ARG A 53 -7.84 -4.90 -23.18
CA ARG A 53 -8.60 -6.16 -23.11
C ARG A 53 -7.80 -7.36 -23.57
N ASP A 54 -6.68 -7.12 -24.25
CA ASP A 54 -5.83 -8.17 -24.80
C ASP A 54 -4.85 -8.68 -23.73
N LEU A 55 -5.38 -9.43 -22.76
CA LEU A 55 -4.58 -10.05 -21.69
C LEU A 55 -3.72 -11.22 -22.18
N THR A 56 -3.87 -11.63 -23.43
CA THR A 56 -3.03 -12.67 -24.05
C THR A 56 -1.68 -12.13 -24.53
N ASP A 57 -1.58 -10.81 -24.71
CA ASP A 57 -0.32 -10.15 -25.02
C ASP A 57 0.52 -10.00 -23.73
N ASP A 58 1.71 -10.60 -23.70
CA ASP A 58 2.62 -10.59 -22.56
C ASP A 58 2.94 -9.18 -22.05
N ARG A 59 3.01 -8.20 -22.94
CA ARG A 59 3.30 -6.80 -22.61
C ARG A 59 2.18 -6.16 -21.77
N VAL A 60 0.94 -6.59 -22.00
CA VAL A 60 -0.24 -6.16 -21.22
C VAL A 60 -0.36 -6.96 -19.94
N HIS A 61 -0.23 -8.29 -20.05
CA HIS A 61 -0.38 -9.22 -18.95
C HIS A 61 0.57 -8.93 -17.79
N VAL A 62 1.86 -8.70 -18.09
CA VAL A 62 2.89 -8.41 -17.08
C VAL A 62 2.53 -7.18 -16.26
N LEU A 63 2.12 -6.09 -16.89
CA LEU A 63 1.73 -4.86 -16.19
C LEU A 63 0.44 -5.07 -15.40
N TRP A 64 -0.54 -5.75 -15.98
CA TRP A 64 -1.81 -6.01 -15.31
C TRP A 64 -1.61 -6.84 -14.05
N LYS A 65 -0.81 -7.90 -14.12
CA LYS A 65 -0.45 -8.76 -12.98
C LYS A 65 0.29 -7.96 -11.88
N ALA A 66 1.23 -7.10 -12.26
CA ALA A 66 1.95 -6.26 -11.31
C ALA A 66 1.01 -5.28 -10.59
N VAL A 67 0.09 -4.65 -11.32
CA VAL A 67 -0.91 -3.73 -10.75
C VAL A 67 -1.93 -4.47 -9.86
N GLN A 68 -2.30 -5.70 -10.22
CA GLN A 68 -3.12 -6.55 -9.36
C GLN A 68 -2.42 -6.84 -8.03
N HIS A 69 -1.13 -7.18 -8.07
CA HIS A 69 -0.31 -7.42 -6.87
C HIS A 69 -0.23 -6.16 -5.99
N LEU A 70 0.01 -4.98 -6.57
CA LEU A 70 -0.04 -3.69 -5.87
C LEU A 70 -1.39 -3.46 -5.19
N GLY A 71 -2.49 -3.71 -5.91
CA GLY A 71 -3.85 -3.56 -5.38
C GLY A 71 -4.15 -4.50 -4.22
N SER A 72 -3.74 -5.76 -4.33
CA SER A 72 -3.90 -6.78 -3.28
C SER A 72 -3.09 -6.44 -2.03
N GLU A 73 -1.83 -6.02 -2.18
CA GLU A 73 -1.00 -5.58 -1.07
C GLU A 73 -1.59 -4.36 -0.35
N ALA A 74 -2.02 -3.35 -1.10
CA ALA A 74 -2.69 -2.19 -0.52
C ALA A 74 -4.01 -2.56 0.19
N HIS A 75 -4.77 -3.52 -0.34
CA HIS A 75 -6.01 -4.01 0.28
C HIS A 75 -5.73 -4.68 1.63
N LEU A 76 -4.74 -5.55 1.70
CA LEU A 76 -4.33 -6.21 2.95
C LEU A 76 -3.88 -5.19 3.99
N LEU A 77 -3.05 -4.23 3.60
CA LEU A 77 -2.57 -3.19 4.52
C LEU A 77 -3.70 -2.30 5.05
N LYS A 78 -4.75 -2.03 4.28
CA LYS A 78 -5.94 -1.32 4.77
C LYS A 78 -6.65 -2.06 5.91
N GLY A 79 -6.62 -3.39 5.90
CA GLY A 79 -7.24 -4.23 6.94
C GLY A 79 -6.34 -4.49 8.14
N PHE A 80 -5.03 -4.55 7.94
CA PHE A 80 -4.09 -5.05 8.95
C PHE A 80 -3.20 -3.98 9.57
N LEU A 81 -3.09 -2.78 8.97
CA LEU A 81 -2.27 -1.71 9.54
C LEU A 81 -2.76 -1.36 10.96
N ARG A 82 -1.84 -1.38 11.91
CA ARG A 82 -2.04 -0.96 13.29
C ARG A 82 -1.42 0.41 13.50
N PHE A 83 -2.08 1.22 14.30
CA PHE A 83 -1.56 2.50 14.74
C PHE A 83 -1.25 2.44 16.23
N SER A 84 -0.14 3.05 16.62
CA SER A 84 0.21 3.36 18.01
C SER A 84 -0.08 4.83 18.27
N ASP A 85 -0.69 5.15 19.39
CA ASP A 85 -0.84 6.54 19.80
C ASP A 85 0.48 7.04 20.41
N GLN A 86 1.01 8.08 19.80
CA GLN A 86 2.20 8.79 20.28
C GLN A 86 1.83 10.25 20.56
N GLN A 87 1.40 10.53 21.77
CA GLN A 87 1.04 11.87 22.25
C GLN A 87 -0.06 12.54 21.39
N GLY A 88 -1.09 11.79 21.04
CA GLY A 88 -2.21 12.29 20.22
C GLY A 88 -1.96 12.23 18.71
N VAL A 89 -0.89 11.61 18.26
CA VAL A 89 -0.61 11.32 16.84
C VAL A 89 -0.63 9.81 16.62
N LEU A 90 -1.45 9.35 15.71
CA LEU A 90 -1.51 7.93 15.32
C LEU A 90 -0.35 7.59 14.38
N VAL A 91 0.56 6.75 14.82
CA VAL A 91 1.75 6.34 14.06
C VAL A 91 1.62 4.89 13.61
N GLY A 92 1.69 4.66 12.30
CA GLY A 92 1.68 3.34 11.70
C GLY A 92 2.96 3.07 10.90
N GLU A 93 3.47 1.85 10.94
CA GLU A 93 4.63 1.43 10.15
C GLU A 93 4.24 0.31 9.19
N ILE A 94 4.80 0.34 7.99
CA ILE A 94 4.62 -0.69 6.96
C ILE A 94 5.93 -0.97 6.24
N GLU A 95 6.08 -2.19 5.74
CA GLU A 95 7.21 -2.62 4.89
C GLU A 95 6.70 -3.26 3.59
N PRO A 96 6.02 -2.52 2.71
CA PRO A 96 5.46 -3.08 1.48
C PRO A 96 6.51 -3.29 0.40
N LYS A 97 6.25 -4.23 -0.51
CA LYS A 97 7.06 -4.40 -1.73
C LYS A 97 6.81 -3.30 -2.75
N ASN A 98 5.56 -2.85 -2.84
CA ASN A 98 5.12 -1.81 -3.77
C ASN A 98 4.96 -0.46 -3.07
N ARG A 99 5.02 0.64 -3.80
CA ARG A 99 4.74 1.99 -3.27
C ARG A 99 3.25 2.18 -3.03
N VAL A 100 2.75 1.69 -1.91
CA VAL A 100 1.31 1.61 -1.60
C VAL A 100 0.72 2.89 -1.00
N LEU A 101 1.52 3.81 -0.47
CA LEU A 101 1.04 5.03 0.21
C LEU A 101 0.00 5.82 -0.60
N PRO A 102 0.15 6.03 -1.93
CA PRO A 102 -0.87 6.69 -2.73
C PRO A 102 -2.23 5.97 -2.75
N LEU A 103 -2.23 4.63 -2.61
CA LEU A 103 -3.45 3.80 -2.58
C LEU A 103 -4.06 3.72 -1.17
N LEU A 104 -3.23 3.83 -0.13
CA LEU A 104 -3.67 3.83 1.28
C LEU A 104 -4.26 5.18 1.68
N ARG A 105 -3.71 6.27 1.16
CA ARG A 105 -4.09 7.64 1.49
C ARG A 105 -5.62 7.88 1.49
N PRO A 106 -6.38 7.60 0.41
CA PRO A 106 -7.81 7.88 0.39
C PRO A 106 -8.57 7.18 1.52
N HIS A 107 -8.20 5.94 1.81
CA HIS A 107 -8.84 5.13 2.84
C HIS A 107 -8.61 5.72 4.24
N PHE A 108 -7.36 5.96 4.61
CA PHE A 108 -7.01 6.43 5.95
C PHE A 108 -7.37 7.89 6.18
N CYS A 109 -7.20 8.77 5.19
CA CYS A 109 -7.62 10.17 5.29
C CYS A 109 -9.15 10.32 5.45
N THR A 110 -9.94 9.41 4.88
CA THR A 110 -11.39 9.40 5.10
C THR A 110 -11.76 8.82 6.47
N ARG A 111 -11.11 7.70 6.86
CA ARG A 111 -11.41 7.01 8.12
C ARG A 111 -11.03 7.81 9.35
N TYR A 112 -9.90 8.50 9.30
CA TYR A 112 -9.32 9.30 10.39
C TYR A 112 -9.29 10.79 10.03
N SER A 113 -10.38 11.30 9.46
CA SER A 113 -10.45 12.68 8.94
C SER A 113 -10.24 13.77 9.97
N GLY A 114 -10.59 13.49 11.23
CA GLY A 114 -10.41 14.41 12.37
C GLY A 114 -9.08 14.24 13.12
N GLU A 115 -8.29 13.20 12.79
CA GLU A 115 -7.13 12.82 13.56
C GLU A 115 -5.81 13.24 12.87
N HIS A 116 -4.78 13.39 13.68
CA HIS A 116 -3.41 13.50 13.19
C HIS A 116 -2.83 12.10 13.08
N PHE A 117 -2.39 11.71 11.88
CA PHE A 117 -1.72 10.42 11.72
C PHE A 117 -0.55 10.50 10.74
N LEU A 118 0.34 9.53 10.89
CA LEU A 118 1.40 9.28 9.94
C LEU A 118 1.54 7.78 9.67
N ILE A 119 1.88 7.45 8.41
CA ILE A 119 2.19 6.08 8.00
C ILE A 119 3.58 6.11 7.38
N TYR A 120 4.52 5.39 8.01
CA TYR A 120 5.89 5.28 7.55
C TYR A 120 6.10 4.01 6.73
N ASP A 121 6.50 4.18 5.48
CA ASP A 121 6.93 3.11 4.57
C ASP A 121 8.45 2.94 4.71
N ARG A 122 8.86 1.91 5.47
CA ARG A 122 10.28 1.61 5.74
C ARG A 122 11.03 1.18 4.49
N THR A 123 10.36 0.48 3.57
CA THR A 123 10.96 -0.02 2.33
C THR A 123 11.37 1.11 1.40
N HIS A 124 10.47 2.08 1.21
CA HIS A 124 10.69 3.18 0.27
C HIS A 124 11.17 4.47 0.95
N ARG A 125 11.25 4.47 2.30
CA ARG A 125 11.60 5.64 3.11
C ARG A 125 10.72 6.84 2.78
N GLU A 126 9.43 6.60 2.77
CA GLU A 126 8.39 7.59 2.50
C GLU A 126 7.44 7.68 3.69
N LEU A 127 6.89 8.85 3.91
CA LEU A 127 5.99 9.14 5.02
C LEU A 127 4.72 9.79 4.49
N LEU A 128 3.57 9.17 4.73
CA LEU A 128 2.27 9.80 4.57
C LEU A 128 1.90 10.50 5.88
N ILE A 129 1.76 11.81 5.83
CA ILE A 129 1.34 12.64 6.96
C ILE A 129 -0.07 13.16 6.67
N HIS A 130 -0.93 13.11 7.68
CA HIS A 130 -2.27 13.65 7.66
C HIS A 130 -2.54 14.55 8.86
N GLN A 131 -3.14 15.70 8.58
CA GLN A 131 -3.79 16.59 9.51
C GLN A 131 -5.19 16.87 8.99
N PRO A 132 -6.17 17.25 9.82
CA PRO A 132 -7.51 17.59 9.35
C PRO A 132 -7.49 18.55 8.16
N GLY A 133 -8.02 18.09 7.03
CA GLY A 133 -8.07 18.85 5.77
C GLY A 133 -6.77 18.93 4.95
N ARG A 134 -5.66 18.37 5.42
CA ARG A 134 -4.35 18.40 4.72
C ARG A 134 -3.64 17.06 4.80
N TRP A 135 -2.90 16.74 3.75
CA TRP A 135 -2.04 15.56 3.72
C TRP A 135 -0.84 15.80 2.81
N ALA A 136 0.23 15.04 3.04
CA ALA A 136 1.41 15.03 2.17
C ALA A 136 2.04 13.63 2.18
N ILE A 137 2.72 13.27 1.08
CA ILE A 137 3.64 12.13 1.04
C ILE A 137 5.03 12.72 0.80
N LEU A 138 5.96 12.47 1.71
CA LEU A 138 7.28 13.06 1.75
C LEU A 138 8.34 11.98 1.87
N PRO A 139 9.54 12.15 1.30
CA PRO A 139 10.68 11.31 1.62
C PRO A 139 11.08 11.50 3.09
N ALA A 140 11.48 10.43 3.76
CA ALA A 140 11.81 10.41 5.19
C ALA A 140 12.96 9.42 5.45
N GLU A 141 14.15 9.76 4.98
CA GLU A 141 15.32 8.86 5.04
C GLU A 141 15.75 8.55 6.48
N ASP A 142 15.67 9.52 7.38
CA ASP A 142 16.12 9.43 8.77
C ASP A 142 14.98 9.36 9.79
N PHE A 143 13.76 9.00 9.36
CA PHE A 143 12.63 8.90 10.27
C PHE A 143 12.75 7.63 11.14
N ALA A 144 12.79 7.82 12.45
CA ALA A 144 12.69 6.77 13.45
C ALA A 144 11.48 7.07 14.35
N PRO A 145 10.43 6.25 14.31
CA PRO A 145 9.30 6.41 15.22
C PRO A 145 9.79 6.26 16.67
N ALA A 146 9.22 7.05 17.57
CA ALA A 146 9.50 6.93 18.98
C ALA A 146 9.04 5.54 19.51
N PRO A 147 9.72 4.96 20.49
CA PRO A 147 9.26 3.73 21.12
C PRO A 147 7.87 3.94 21.74
N PRO A 148 7.00 2.90 21.74
CA PRO A 148 5.66 2.99 22.29
C PRO A 148 5.70 3.42 23.77
N GLY A 149 4.82 4.34 24.15
CA GLY A 149 4.67 4.79 25.53
C GLY A 149 4.15 3.67 26.44
N GLN A 150 4.28 3.87 27.75
CA GLN A 150 3.87 2.87 28.76
C GLN A 150 2.34 2.53 28.67
N GLU A 151 1.53 3.51 28.35
CA GLU A 151 0.08 3.31 28.16
C GLU A 151 -0.19 2.41 26.94
N GLU A 152 0.46 2.65 25.81
CA GLU A 152 0.37 1.82 24.61
C GLU A 152 0.77 0.36 24.89
N VAL A 153 1.86 0.13 25.61
CA VAL A 153 2.27 -1.21 26.06
C VAL A 153 1.18 -1.87 26.91
N THR A 154 0.54 -1.09 27.78
CA THR A 154 -0.56 -1.59 28.63
C THR A 154 -1.79 -1.96 27.78
N TYR A 155 -2.18 -1.10 26.83
CA TYR A 155 -3.29 -1.38 25.91
C TYR A 155 -3.03 -2.61 25.03
N ARG A 156 -1.84 -2.78 24.51
CA ARG A 156 -1.45 -3.98 23.74
C ARG A 156 -1.56 -5.24 24.60
N ARG A 157 -1.14 -5.19 25.85
CA ARG A 157 -1.26 -6.32 26.79
C ARG A 157 -2.73 -6.64 27.12
N LEU A 158 -3.56 -5.63 27.34
CA LEU A 158 -5.00 -5.79 27.58
C LEU A 158 -5.71 -6.38 26.35
N TRP A 159 -5.38 -5.91 25.13
CA TRP A 159 -5.91 -6.44 23.88
C TRP A 159 -5.54 -7.90 23.68
N ARG A 160 -4.29 -8.28 23.94
CA ARG A 160 -3.83 -9.68 23.86
C ARG A 160 -4.64 -10.54 24.82
N ARG A 161 -4.76 -10.13 26.08
CA ARG A 161 -5.55 -10.83 27.09
C ARG A 161 -7.03 -10.97 26.73
N PHE A 162 -7.63 -9.90 26.18
CA PHE A 162 -8.99 -9.95 25.68
C PHE A 162 -9.14 -10.95 24.54
N TYR A 163 -8.25 -10.92 23.57
CA TYR A 163 -8.25 -11.85 22.44
C TYR A 163 -8.14 -13.30 22.91
N ASP A 164 -7.24 -13.62 23.82
CA ASP A 164 -7.04 -14.96 24.36
C ASP A 164 -8.28 -15.45 25.13
N THR A 165 -9.02 -14.52 25.75
CA THR A 165 -10.24 -14.83 26.54
C THR A 165 -11.44 -15.14 25.64
N ILE A 166 -11.59 -14.42 24.51
CA ILE A 166 -12.74 -14.58 23.61
C ILE A 166 -12.48 -15.50 22.42
N ALA A 167 -11.23 -15.89 22.18
CA ALA A 167 -10.87 -16.77 21.08
C ALA A 167 -11.53 -18.15 21.26
N ILE A 168 -12.29 -18.55 20.26
CA ILE A 168 -12.87 -19.91 20.19
C ILE A 168 -11.77 -20.87 19.73
N ARG A 169 -11.23 -21.69 20.63
CA ARG A 169 -10.10 -22.59 20.37
C ARG A 169 -10.35 -23.54 19.20
N GLU A 170 -11.59 -24.01 19.01
CA GLU A 170 -11.97 -24.90 17.90
C GLU A 170 -11.91 -24.20 16.52
N ARG A 171 -11.87 -22.86 16.50
CA ARG A 171 -11.72 -22.04 15.28
C ARG A 171 -10.29 -21.58 15.05
N GLU A 172 -9.37 -21.97 15.91
CA GLU A 172 -7.96 -21.63 15.77
C GLU A 172 -7.38 -22.31 14.53
N ASN A 173 -7.01 -21.53 13.53
CA ASN A 173 -6.37 -21.99 12.31
C ASN A 173 -5.16 -21.12 11.99
N PRO A 174 -3.98 -21.45 12.55
CA PRO A 174 -2.76 -20.67 12.34
C PRO A 174 -2.40 -20.56 10.85
N ARG A 175 -2.59 -21.62 10.06
CA ARG A 175 -2.30 -21.59 8.63
C ARG A 175 -3.15 -20.56 7.88
N CYS A 176 -4.46 -20.52 8.16
CA CYS A 176 -5.37 -19.55 7.53
C CYS A 176 -5.02 -18.11 7.94
N ARG A 177 -4.69 -17.88 9.22
CA ARG A 177 -4.22 -16.57 9.71
C ARG A 177 -2.94 -16.14 8.98
N MET A 178 -1.97 -17.05 8.87
CA MET A 178 -0.68 -16.82 8.22
C MET A 178 -0.80 -16.56 6.71
N THR A 179 -1.70 -17.24 6.03
CA THR A 179 -1.92 -17.08 4.58
C THR A 179 -2.43 -15.69 4.23
N ASN A 180 -3.26 -15.10 5.09
CA ASN A 180 -3.88 -13.80 4.85
C ASN A 180 -3.13 -12.62 5.50
N MET A 181 -2.16 -12.90 6.37
CA MET A 181 -1.35 -11.87 7.01
C MET A 181 -0.09 -11.62 6.17
N PRO A 182 0.15 -10.40 5.67
CA PRO A 182 1.41 -10.09 4.99
C PRO A 182 2.58 -10.39 5.92
N CYS A 183 3.61 -11.07 5.43
CA CYS A 183 4.84 -11.39 6.18
C CYS A 183 5.45 -10.18 6.92
N LEU A 184 5.17 -9.01 6.44
CA LEU A 184 5.72 -7.72 6.86
C LEU A 184 5.06 -7.13 8.12
N LEU A 185 3.91 -7.66 8.54
CA LEU A 185 3.28 -7.29 9.82
C LEU A 185 3.76 -8.17 10.98
N TYR A 186 4.62 -9.15 10.67
CA TYR A 186 5.17 -10.09 11.65
C TYR A 186 6.24 -9.48 12.57
N THR A 187 6.85 -8.38 12.16
CA THR A 187 8.09 -7.92 12.81
C THR A 187 7.89 -7.09 14.06
N SER A 188 6.71 -6.51 14.29
CA SER A 188 6.50 -5.70 15.51
C SER A 188 5.66 -6.38 16.60
N ASP A 189 4.70 -7.24 16.23
CA ASP A 189 3.78 -7.83 17.21
C ASP A 189 3.87 -9.36 17.34
N ALA A 190 4.48 -10.04 16.37
CA ALA A 190 4.56 -11.50 16.38
C ALA A 190 5.86 -12.04 17.01
N ALA A 191 6.93 -11.26 17.03
CA ALA A 191 8.17 -11.63 17.73
C ALA A 191 7.99 -11.67 19.26
N ASP A 192 7.01 -10.90 19.78
CA ASP A 192 6.63 -10.91 21.21
C ASP A 192 5.52 -11.92 21.55
N ALA A 193 5.05 -12.69 20.57
CA ALA A 193 3.92 -13.65 20.72
C ALA A 193 4.35 -15.12 20.66
N LEU A 194 5.66 -15.41 20.58
CA LEU A 194 6.29 -16.69 20.77
C LEU A 194 7.10 -16.67 22.06
#